data_2b9412a16cabcf51b30ddea72e445635
#
_entry.id   2b9412a16cabcf51b30ddea72e445635
#
_cell.length_a   1.000
_cell.length_b   1.000
_cell.length_c   1.000
_cell.angle_alpha   90.00
_cell.angle_beta   90.00
_cell.angle_gamma   90.00
#
_symmetry.space_group_name_H-M   'P 1'
#
loop_
_entity.id
_entity.type
_entity.pdbx_description
1 polymer ?
#
loop_
_entity_poly.entity_id
_entity_poly.type
_entity_poly.pdbx_seq_one_letter_code
_entity_poly.pdbx_strand_id
1 'polypeptide(L)'
;MQISNQRTNDIINFIRSLNLDEKYKKEFTGEKIINLLYINESLTHSSANSEVNYENLEFLGDAVLRLIASDFIKSKYPYMRVGERSELRSHLVSDQWLAEVGKKINIKSVIVIGQKALKDKSANATIQAEATEALIGALYESLTNLDPIKNWLIPFWEDKSKEVLADPHRQNYKSALQEWTQ
;
A
#
# COMPACT_ATOMS: atom_id res chain seq x y z
N MET A 1 7.75 23.29 -1.89
CA MET A 1 8.85 22.45 -2.41
C MET A 1 8.73 22.37 -3.93
N GLN A 2 9.82 22.57 -4.68
CA GLN A 2 9.76 22.54 -6.15
C GLN A 2 10.32 21.20 -6.61
N ILE A 3 9.50 20.39 -7.30
CA ILE A 3 9.93 19.10 -7.86
C ILE A 3 10.62 19.39 -9.20
N SER A 4 11.75 18.72 -9.49
CA SER A 4 12.43 18.87 -10.79
C SER A 4 11.56 18.30 -11.92
N ASN A 5 11.74 18.81 -13.14
CA ASN A 5 11.01 18.31 -14.31
C ASN A 5 11.21 16.81 -14.54
N GLN A 6 12.44 16.30 -14.33
CA GLN A 6 12.73 14.87 -14.45
C GLN A 6 11.92 14.07 -13.43
N ARG A 7 11.95 14.47 -12.16
CA ARG A 7 11.20 13.80 -11.08
C ARG A 7 9.69 13.83 -11.32
N THR A 8 9.16 14.96 -11.81
CA THR A 8 7.76 15.08 -12.22
C THR A 8 7.39 14.06 -13.29
N ASN A 9 8.21 13.91 -14.31
CA ASN A 9 7.98 12.92 -15.37
C ASN A 9 8.03 11.48 -14.84
N ASP A 10 8.98 11.17 -13.94
CA ASP A 10 9.12 9.84 -13.35
C ASP A 10 7.86 9.48 -12.54
N ILE A 11 7.35 10.41 -11.72
CA ILE A 11 6.13 10.24 -10.95
C ILE A 11 4.91 10.05 -11.87
N ILE A 12 4.74 10.89 -12.89
CA ILE A 12 3.63 10.78 -13.83
C ILE A 12 3.66 9.43 -14.56
N ASN A 13 4.82 8.97 -14.99
CA ASN A 13 4.97 7.68 -15.65
C ASN A 13 4.66 6.53 -14.70
N PHE A 14 5.08 6.62 -13.45
CA PHE A 14 4.76 5.66 -12.41
C PHE A 14 3.25 5.59 -12.17
N ILE A 15 2.56 6.72 -11.97
CA ILE A 15 1.10 6.76 -11.79
C ILE A 15 0.37 6.18 -13.02
N ARG A 16 0.85 6.47 -14.22
CA ARG A 16 0.27 5.89 -15.44
C ARG A 16 0.40 4.37 -15.51
N SER A 17 1.46 3.81 -14.93
CA SER A 17 1.67 2.37 -14.87
C SER A 17 0.77 1.64 -13.85
N LEU A 18 0.20 2.37 -12.89
CA LEU A 18 -0.77 1.80 -11.95
C LEU A 18 -2.07 1.48 -12.68
N ASN A 19 -2.73 0.40 -12.27
CA ASN A 19 -4.04 0.01 -12.82
C ASN A 19 -5.19 0.83 -12.17
N LEU A 20 -5.04 2.16 -12.17
CA LEU A 20 -6.08 3.11 -11.80
C LEU A 20 -6.95 3.42 -13.01
N ASP A 21 -8.23 3.74 -12.78
CA ASP A 21 -9.14 4.25 -13.82
C ASP A 21 -8.56 5.56 -14.43
N GLU A 22 -8.59 5.67 -15.75
CA GLU A 22 -8.03 6.81 -16.49
C GLU A 22 -8.56 8.17 -16.06
N LYS A 23 -9.80 8.23 -15.60
CA LYS A 23 -10.38 9.48 -15.07
C LYS A 23 -9.64 9.98 -13.83
N TYR A 24 -9.11 9.08 -12.98
CA TYR A 24 -8.34 9.43 -11.80
C TYR A 24 -6.86 9.72 -12.13
N LYS A 25 -6.29 9.03 -13.12
CA LYS A 25 -4.93 9.33 -13.56
C LYS A 25 -4.76 10.76 -14.03
N LYS A 26 -5.81 11.35 -14.60
CA LYS A 26 -5.82 12.77 -15.03
C LYS A 26 -5.64 13.75 -13.87
N GLU A 27 -6.00 13.36 -12.64
CA GLU A 27 -5.82 14.19 -11.45
C GLU A 27 -4.33 14.41 -11.09
N PHE A 28 -3.42 13.59 -11.65
CA PHE A 28 -1.97 13.68 -11.46
C PHE A 28 -1.24 14.28 -12.66
N THR A 29 -1.99 14.88 -13.59
CA THR A 29 -1.43 15.55 -14.78
C THR A 29 -1.97 16.98 -14.87
N GLY A 30 -1.21 17.91 -15.46
CA GLY A 30 -1.66 19.28 -15.70
C GLY A 30 -1.53 20.19 -14.48
N GLU A 31 -2.58 20.94 -14.14
CA GLU A 31 -2.53 22.06 -13.19
C GLU A 31 -2.53 21.65 -11.70
N LYS A 32 -2.80 20.36 -11.38
CA LYS A 32 -2.90 19.89 -10.00
C LYS A 32 -1.54 19.48 -9.42
N ILE A 33 -0.63 20.44 -9.32
CA ILE A 33 0.72 20.25 -8.77
C ILE A 33 0.68 19.66 -7.36
N ILE A 34 -0.33 20.00 -6.54
CA ILE A 34 -0.44 19.51 -5.16
C ILE A 34 -0.52 17.97 -5.09
N ASN A 35 -1.23 17.34 -6.02
CA ASN A 35 -1.34 15.89 -6.07
C ASN A 35 0.01 15.22 -6.37
N LEU A 36 0.82 15.83 -7.23
CA LEU A 36 2.18 15.35 -7.49
C LEU A 36 3.11 15.54 -6.29
N LEU A 37 2.88 16.55 -5.44
CA LEU A 37 3.62 16.76 -4.19
C LEU A 37 3.33 15.62 -3.20
N TYR A 38 2.08 15.23 -3.00
CA TYR A 38 1.73 14.08 -2.14
C TYR A 38 2.36 12.78 -2.64
N ILE A 39 2.30 12.52 -3.94
CA ILE A 39 2.95 11.33 -4.50
C ILE A 39 4.47 11.38 -4.32
N ASN A 40 5.10 12.55 -4.53
CA ASN A 40 6.54 12.68 -4.30
C ASN A 40 6.92 12.47 -2.83
N GLU A 41 6.12 12.99 -1.89
CA GLU A 41 6.29 12.78 -0.46
C GLU A 41 6.21 11.31 -0.10
N SER A 42 5.17 10.60 -0.57
CA SER A 42 4.99 9.15 -0.35
C SER A 42 6.11 8.28 -0.92
N LEU A 43 6.85 8.78 -1.89
CA LEU A 43 7.98 8.12 -2.52
C LEU A 43 9.34 8.65 -2.03
N THR A 44 9.38 9.37 -0.91
CA THR A 44 10.60 9.89 -0.31
C THR A 44 10.80 9.28 1.07
N HIS A 45 11.83 8.41 1.20
CA HIS A 45 12.20 7.79 2.48
C HIS A 45 12.81 8.83 3.44
N SER A 46 12.59 8.69 4.75
CA SER A 46 13.10 9.60 5.78
C SER A 46 14.64 9.77 5.76
N SER A 47 15.38 8.76 5.32
CA SER A 47 16.83 8.86 5.13
C SER A 47 17.25 9.80 3.99
N ALA A 48 16.36 10.13 3.07
CA ALA A 48 16.63 11.06 1.97
C ALA A 48 16.25 12.49 2.32
N ASN A 49 15.18 12.67 3.10
CA ASN A 49 14.71 13.97 3.60
C ASN A 49 14.05 13.78 4.97
N SER A 50 14.56 14.47 5.99
CA SER A 50 14.04 14.38 7.36
C SER A 50 12.78 15.21 7.61
N GLU A 51 12.48 16.20 6.76
CA GLU A 51 11.34 17.11 6.96
C GLU A 51 10.13 16.73 6.11
N VAL A 52 10.36 16.34 4.85
CA VAL A 52 9.30 15.97 3.91
C VAL A 52 9.58 14.57 3.41
N ASN A 53 8.92 13.60 4.02
CA ASN A 53 9.08 12.18 3.74
C ASN A 53 7.75 11.44 3.94
N TYR A 54 7.71 10.16 3.70
CA TYR A 54 6.49 9.37 3.63
C TYR A 54 5.79 9.09 4.98
N GLU A 55 6.43 9.33 6.14
CA GLU A 55 5.93 8.86 7.45
C GLU A 55 4.49 9.34 7.78
N ASN A 56 4.15 10.59 7.46
CA ASN A 56 2.79 11.09 7.68
C ASN A 56 1.75 10.43 6.76
N LEU A 57 2.13 10.18 5.51
CA LEU A 57 1.25 9.55 4.53
C LEU A 57 1.12 8.04 4.77
N GLU A 58 2.15 7.38 5.27
CA GLU A 58 2.13 6.00 5.78
C GLU A 58 1.11 5.86 6.90
N PHE A 59 1.19 6.72 7.93
CA PHE A 59 0.22 6.73 9.03
C PHE A 59 -1.24 6.85 8.54
N LEU A 60 -1.50 7.75 7.58
CA LEU A 60 -2.83 7.89 6.97
C LEU A 60 -3.18 6.68 6.11
N GLY A 61 -2.21 6.16 5.37
CA GLY A 61 -2.35 5.01 4.48
C GLY A 61 -2.78 3.75 5.21
N ASP A 62 -2.21 3.46 6.39
CA ASP A 62 -2.62 2.33 7.24
C ASP A 62 -4.11 2.41 7.58
N ALA A 63 -4.60 3.56 8.01
CA ALA A 63 -6.01 3.74 8.34
C ALA A 63 -6.93 3.53 7.13
N VAL A 64 -6.58 4.11 5.98
CA VAL A 64 -7.31 3.97 4.71
C VAL A 64 -7.30 2.51 4.26
N LEU A 65 -6.13 1.87 4.25
CA LEU A 65 -5.96 0.47 3.85
C LEU A 65 -6.82 -0.47 4.68
N ARG A 66 -6.80 -0.34 6.00
CA ARG A 66 -7.61 -1.17 6.91
C ARG A 66 -9.10 -0.98 6.70
N LEU A 67 -9.55 0.24 6.44
CA LEU A 67 -10.95 0.55 6.16
C LEU A 67 -11.41 -0.14 4.88
N ILE A 68 -10.70 0.09 3.76
CA ILE A 68 -11.11 -0.45 2.46
C ILE A 68 -10.94 -1.98 2.37
N ALA A 69 -9.94 -2.55 3.05
CA ALA A 69 -9.80 -4.00 3.18
C ALA A 69 -10.97 -4.62 3.97
N SER A 70 -11.44 -3.95 5.03
CA SER A 70 -12.60 -4.40 5.79
C SER A 70 -13.88 -4.39 4.96
N ASP A 71 -14.06 -3.34 4.15
CA ASP A 71 -15.21 -3.22 3.24
C ASP A 71 -15.14 -4.27 2.11
N PHE A 72 -13.96 -4.51 1.54
CA PHE A 72 -13.73 -5.60 0.57
C PHE A 72 -14.11 -6.96 1.15
N ILE A 73 -13.59 -7.31 2.35
CA ILE A 73 -13.87 -8.59 3.00
C ILE A 73 -15.37 -8.73 3.31
N LYS A 74 -16.00 -7.69 3.85
CA LYS A 74 -17.44 -7.69 4.14
C LYS A 74 -18.27 -7.95 2.89
N SER A 75 -17.90 -7.36 1.77
CA SER A 75 -18.62 -7.48 0.50
C SER A 75 -18.38 -8.84 -0.17
N LYS A 76 -17.13 -9.30 -0.17
CA LYS A 76 -16.72 -10.54 -0.87
C LYS A 76 -17.09 -11.80 -0.10
N TYR A 77 -17.06 -11.75 1.23
CA TYR A 77 -17.27 -12.88 2.13
C TYR A 77 -18.38 -12.59 3.18
N PRO A 78 -19.65 -12.40 2.73
CA PRO A 78 -20.74 -11.93 3.60
C PRO A 78 -21.09 -12.89 4.74
N TYR A 79 -20.81 -14.18 4.58
CA TYR A 79 -21.12 -15.20 5.59
C TYR A 79 -19.95 -15.54 6.53
N MET A 80 -18.77 -14.94 6.31
CA MET A 80 -17.59 -15.14 7.14
C MET A 80 -17.80 -14.54 8.53
N ARG A 81 -17.43 -15.25 9.60
CA ARG A 81 -17.52 -14.78 10.99
C ARG A 81 -16.56 -13.62 11.24
N VAL A 82 -16.88 -12.77 12.22
CA VAL A 82 -16.08 -11.56 12.54
C VAL A 82 -14.61 -11.90 12.84
N GLY A 83 -14.35 -12.97 13.60
CA GLY A 83 -12.98 -13.42 13.89
C GLY A 83 -12.20 -13.80 12.65
N GLU A 84 -12.83 -14.55 11.73
CA GLU A 84 -12.22 -14.97 10.46
C GLU A 84 -11.96 -13.76 9.54
N ARG A 85 -12.88 -12.77 9.52
CA ARG A 85 -12.68 -11.51 8.79
C ARG A 85 -11.49 -10.73 9.34
N SER A 86 -11.32 -10.67 10.66
CA SER A 86 -10.20 -9.98 11.30
C SER A 86 -8.87 -10.66 10.98
N GLU A 87 -8.86 -11.99 10.98
CA GLU A 87 -7.71 -12.79 10.60
C GLU A 87 -7.35 -12.60 9.12
N LEU A 88 -8.32 -12.73 8.21
CA LEU A 88 -8.09 -12.48 6.79
C LEU A 88 -7.55 -11.07 6.55
N ARG A 89 -8.16 -10.05 7.20
CA ARG A 89 -7.68 -8.68 7.09
C ARG A 89 -6.21 -8.54 7.50
N SER A 90 -5.77 -9.19 8.59
CA SER A 90 -4.37 -9.10 9.03
C SER A 90 -3.37 -9.56 7.95
N HIS A 91 -3.76 -10.51 7.11
CA HIS A 91 -2.95 -10.94 5.96
C HIS A 91 -3.01 -9.94 4.79
N LEU A 92 -4.19 -9.34 4.53
CA LEU A 92 -4.42 -8.43 3.40
C LEU A 92 -3.85 -7.01 3.62
N VAL A 93 -3.41 -6.69 4.85
CA VAL A 93 -2.81 -5.39 5.21
C VAL A 93 -1.44 -5.56 5.88
N SER A 94 -0.81 -6.74 5.73
CA SER A 94 0.49 -7.00 6.34
C SER A 94 1.63 -6.34 5.55
N ASP A 95 2.72 -6.00 6.24
CA ASP A 95 3.94 -5.46 5.62
C ASP A 95 4.47 -6.40 4.52
N GLN A 96 4.38 -7.72 4.75
CA GLN A 96 4.76 -8.71 3.75
C GLN A 96 3.93 -8.55 2.47
N TRP A 97 2.61 -8.42 2.60
CA TRP A 97 1.73 -8.23 1.45
C TRP A 97 1.96 -6.87 0.78
N LEU A 98 2.13 -5.80 1.57
CA LEU A 98 2.46 -4.47 1.05
C LEU A 98 3.77 -4.47 0.25
N ALA A 99 4.81 -5.16 0.75
CA ALA A 99 6.06 -5.33 0.02
C ALA A 99 5.88 -6.12 -1.30
N GLU A 100 5.02 -7.16 -1.31
CA GLU A 100 4.68 -7.91 -2.51
C GLU A 100 3.96 -7.03 -3.54
N VAL A 101 3.00 -6.19 -3.11
CA VAL A 101 2.33 -5.19 -3.96
C VAL A 101 3.34 -4.18 -4.49
N GLY A 102 4.17 -3.59 -3.61
CA GLY A 102 5.22 -2.65 -3.97
C GLY A 102 6.17 -3.19 -5.03
N LYS A 103 6.55 -4.48 -4.90
CA LYS A 103 7.35 -5.17 -5.92
C LYS A 103 6.61 -5.31 -7.24
N LYS A 104 5.34 -5.71 -7.22
CA LYS A 104 4.52 -5.89 -8.44
C LYS A 104 4.33 -4.58 -9.21
N ILE A 105 4.17 -3.44 -8.51
CA ILE A 105 4.06 -2.12 -9.13
C ILE A 105 5.42 -1.46 -9.41
N ASN A 106 6.52 -2.16 -9.11
CA ASN A 106 7.89 -1.65 -9.27
C ASN A 106 8.15 -0.31 -8.55
N ILE A 107 7.57 -0.13 -7.35
CA ILE A 107 7.67 1.12 -6.58
C ILE A 107 9.12 1.50 -6.28
N LYS A 108 10.01 0.51 -6.14
CA LYS A 108 11.44 0.69 -5.90
C LYS A 108 12.12 1.56 -6.96
N SER A 109 11.64 1.56 -8.19
CA SER A 109 12.24 2.35 -9.28
C SER A 109 12.05 3.86 -9.10
N VAL A 110 11.11 4.28 -8.24
CA VAL A 110 10.75 5.68 -8.03
C VAL A 110 10.92 6.16 -6.59
N ILE A 111 11.26 5.29 -5.64
CA ILE A 111 11.54 5.71 -4.26
C ILE A 111 12.89 6.45 -4.22
N VAL A 112 12.92 7.60 -3.54
CA VAL A 112 14.13 8.33 -3.21
C VAL A 112 14.62 7.87 -1.83
N ILE A 113 15.81 7.29 -1.77
CA ILE A 113 16.40 6.70 -0.56
C ILE A 113 17.78 7.31 -0.35
N GLY A 114 18.13 7.65 0.89
CA GLY A 114 19.47 8.12 1.24
C GLY A 114 20.53 7.02 1.10
N GLN A 115 21.76 7.42 0.78
CA GLN A 115 22.85 6.48 0.44
C GLN A 115 23.15 5.41 1.52
N LYS A 116 22.94 5.74 2.80
CA LYS A 116 23.17 4.78 3.90
C LYS A 116 22.13 3.67 3.89
N ALA A 117 20.84 4.01 3.77
CA ALA A 117 19.74 3.05 3.73
C ALA A 117 19.75 2.22 2.44
N LEU A 118 20.23 2.77 1.34
CA LEU A 118 20.36 2.07 0.06
C LEU A 118 21.29 0.86 0.11
N LYS A 119 22.28 0.88 1.02
CA LYS A 119 23.25 -0.22 1.22
C LYS A 119 22.69 -1.36 2.07
N ASP A 120 21.63 -1.11 2.82
CA ASP A 120 20.99 -2.14 3.65
C ASP A 120 19.97 -2.94 2.84
N LYS A 121 20.40 -4.11 2.39
CA LYS A 121 19.53 -5.01 1.63
C LYS A 121 18.38 -5.59 2.47
N SER A 122 18.54 -5.67 3.80
CA SER A 122 17.53 -6.21 4.70
C SER A 122 16.33 -5.25 4.85
N ALA A 123 16.56 -3.95 4.77
CA ALA A 123 15.53 -2.92 4.84
C ALA A 123 14.69 -2.78 3.55
N ASN A 124 15.11 -3.40 2.43
CA ASN A 124 14.43 -3.19 1.16
C ASN A 124 12.93 -3.58 1.16
N ALA A 125 12.56 -4.67 1.82
CA ALA A 125 11.17 -5.11 1.88
C ALA A 125 10.33 -4.14 2.72
N THR A 126 10.85 -3.74 3.87
CA THR A 126 10.21 -2.76 4.78
C THR A 126 10.00 -1.43 4.08
N ILE A 127 11.03 -0.86 3.45
CA ILE A 127 10.93 0.41 2.69
C ILE A 127 9.88 0.32 1.57
N GLN A 128 9.78 -0.81 0.88
CA GLN A 128 8.76 -0.99 -0.15
C GLN A 128 7.35 -1.10 0.45
N ALA A 129 7.20 -1.76 1.60
CA ALA A 129 5.92 -1.84 2.30
C ALA A 129 5.46 -0.45 2.76
N GLU A 130 6.29 0.26 3.50
CA GLU A 130 6.03 1.61 4.01
C GLU A 130 5.71 2.61 2.88
N ALA A 131 6.51 2.60 1.79
CA ALA A 131 6.23 3.46 0.64
C ALA A 131 4.94 3.08 -0.11
N THR A 132 4.55 1.79 -0.12
CA THR A 132 3.29 1.35 -0.72
C THR A 132 2.10 1.82 0.13
N GLU A 133 2.22 1.76 1.44
CA GLU A 133 1.23 2.26 2.37
C GLU A 133 1.09 3.78 2.30
N ALA A 134 2.23 4.49 2.27
CA ALA A 134 2.25 5.94 2.06
C ALA A 134 1.66 6.36 0.69
N LEU A 135 1.87 5.56 -0.36
CA LEU A 135 1.23 5.80 -1.66
C LEU A 135 -0.30 5.71 -1.56
N ILE A 136 -0.84 4.77 -0.77
CA ILE A 136 -2.28 4.68 -0.49
C ILE A 136 -2.77 5.96 0.19
N GLY A 137 -2.04 6.46 1.19
CA GLY A 137 -2.31 7.75 1.86
C GLY A 137 -2.29 8.92 0.88
N ALA A 138 -1.27 9.00 0.02
CA ALA A 138 -1.13 10.05 -0.99
C ALA A 138 -2.25 10.02 -2.04
N LEU A 139 -2.68 8.84 -2.46
CA LEU A 139 -3.82 8.69 -3.37
C LEU A 139 -5.11 9.17 -2.70
N TYR A 140 -5.30 8.87 -1.42
CA TYR A 140 -6.46 9.34 -0.66
C TYR A 140 -6.47 10.87 -0.52
N GLU A 141 -5.37 11.49 -0.11
CA GLU A 141 -5.24 12.95 -0.04
C GLU A 141 -5.51 13.62 -1.39
N SER A 142 -5.01 13.02 -2.47
CA SER A 142 -5.16 13.57 -3.82
C SER A 142 -6.56 13.45 -4.39
N LEU A 143 -7.25 12.35 -4.13
CA LEU A 143 -8.52 12.01 -4.77
C LEU A 143 -9.73 12.24 -3.87
N THR A 144 -9.54 12.32 -2.54
CA THR A 144 -10.59 12.42 -1.52
C THR A 144 -11.72 11.39 -1.71
N ASN A 145 -11.38 10.23 -2.28
CA ASN A 145 -12.30 9.17 -2.65
C ASN A 145 -11.61 7.81 -2.45
N LEU A 146 -12.30 6.90 -1.77
CA LEU A 146 -11.80 5.56 -1.48
C LEU A 146 -11.96 4.57 -2.65
N ASP A 147 -12.94 4.77 -3.51
CA ASP A 147 -13.28 3.82 -4.57
C ASP A 147 -12.12 3.55 -5.55
N PRO A 148 -11.38 4.56 -6.06
CA PRO A 148 -10.28 4.30 -6.98
C PRO A 148 -9.15 3.49 -6.32
N ILE A 149 -8.89 3.72 -5.03
CA ILE A 149 -7.86 3.00 -4.27
C ILE A 149 -8.31 1.56 -4.03
N LYS A 150 -9.55 1.38 -3.58
CA LYS A 150 -10.16 0.06 -3.39
C LYS A 150 -10.14 -0.75 -4.68
N ASN A 151 -10.61 -0.17 -5.80
CA ASN A 151 -10.66 -0.84 -7.08
C ASN A 151 -9.26 -1.23 -7.60
N TRP A 152 -8.25 -0.39 -7.36
CA TRP A 152 -6.86 -0.70 -7.67
C TRP A 152 -6.32 -1.89 -6.87
N LEU A 153 -6.69 -2.00 -5.58
CA LEU A 153 -6.21 -3.05 -4.70
C LEU A 153 -6.97 -4.38 -4.79
N ILE A 154 -8.23 -4.37 -5.28
CA ILE A 154 -9.07 -5.58 -5.38
C ILE A 154 -8.35 -6.77 -6.05
N PRO A 155 -7.69 -6.65 -7.21
CA PRO A 155 -7.03 -7.78 -7.85
C PRO A 155 -5.95 -8.43 -6.96
N PHE A 156 -5.17 -7.60 -6.23
CA PHE A 156 -4.14 -8.10 -5.31
C PHE A 156 -4.76 -8.80 -4.10
N TRP A 157 -5.87 -8.28 -3.57
CA TRP A 157 -6.59 -8.91 -2.47
C TRP A 157 -7.30 -10.19 -2.87
N GLU A 158 -7.86 -10.27 -4.07
CA GLU A 158 -8.49 -11.50 -4.56
C GLU A 158 -7.49 -12.66 -4.65
N ASP A 159 -6.28 -12.38 -5.15
CA ASP A 159 -5.22 -13.37 -5.21
C ASP A 159 -4.76 -13.80 -3.81
N LYS A 160 -4.48 -12.83 -2.93
CA LYS A 160 -4.01 -13.11 -1.56
C LYS A 160 -5.08 -13.80 -0.72
N SER A 161 -6.33 -13.40 -0.84
CA SER A 161 -7.41 -14.05 -0.09
C SER A 161 -7.62 -15.51 -0.50
N LYS A 162 -7.49 -15.85 -1.79
CA LYS A 162 -7.51 -17.24 -2.25
C LYS A 162 -6.37 -18.06 -1.64
N GLU A 163 -5.15 -17.51 -1.63
CA GLU A 163 -3.97 -18.13 -1.02
C GLU A 163 -4.21 -18.41 0.47
N VAL A 164 -4.61 -17.38 1.24
CA VAL A 164 -4.85 -17.48 2.67
C VAL A 164 -5.98 -18.45 3.01
N LEU A 165 -7.08 -18.42 2.23
CA LEU A 165 -8.24 -19.29 2.48
C LEU A 165 -7.99 -20.75 2.07
N ALA A 166 -7.05 -21.01 1.16
CA ALA A 166 -6.67 -22.36 0.74
C ALA A 166 -5.67 -23.03 1.71
N ASP A 167 -5.08 -22.30 2.65
CA ASP A 167 -4.13 -22.86 3.61
C ASP A 167 -4.84 -23.74 4.64
N PRO A 168 -4.61 -25.09 4.63
CA PRO A 168 -5.24 -26.03 5.55
C PRO A 168 -4.79 -25.83 7.00
N HIS A 169 -3.63 -25.19 7.24
CA HIS A 169 -3.10 -24.95 8.58
C HIS A 169 -3.69 -23.73 9.27
N ARG A 170 -4.45 -22.91 8.54
CA ARG A 170 -5.10 -21.70 9.08
C ARG A 170 -5.98 -21.99 10.29
N GLN A 171 -6.68 -23.11 10.33
CA GLN A 171 -7.56 -23.51 11.45
C GLN A 171 -6.79 -24.18 12.60
N ASN A 172 -5.60 -24.73 12.34
CA ASN A 172 -4.85 -25.50 13.33
C ASN A 172 -4.01 -24.62 14.29
N TYR A 173 -3.58 -23.40 13.91
CA TYR A 173 -2.76 -22.57 14.79
C TYR A 173 -3.51 -22.12 16.06
N LYS A 174 -4.80 -21.84 15.99
CA LYS A 174 -5.60 -21.52 17.19
C LYS A 174 -5.89 -22.73 18.06
N SER A 175 -6.16 -23.88 17.45
CA SER A 175 -6.42 -25.14 18.18
C SER A 175 -5.13 -25.65 18.82
N ALA A 176 -4.00 -25.61 18.12
CA ALA A 176 -2.70 -26.02 18.65
C ALA A 176 -2.23 -25.11 19.80
N LEU A 177 -2.47 -23.81 19.74
CA LEU A 177 -2.14 -22.90 20.85
C LEU A 177 -3.03 -23.13 22.09
N GLN A 178 -4.31 -23.43 21.89
CA GLN A 178 -5.25 -23.75 22.98
C GLN A 178 -4.96 -25.11 23.63
N GLU A 179 -4.50 -26.09 22.85
CA GLU A 179 -4.07 -27.40 23.39
C GLU A 179 -2.73 -27.31 24.15
N TRP A 180 -1.87 -26.33 23.81
CA TRP A 180 -0.58 -26.10 24.50
C TRP A 180 -0.73 -25.32 25.82
N THR A 181 -1.85 -24.65 26.04
CA THR A 181 -2.11 -23.82 27.23
C THR A 181 -3.05 -24.49 28.26
N GLN A 182 -3.50 -25.72 28.01
CA GLN A 182 -4.21 -26.58 28.94
C GLN A 182 -3.27 -27.65 29.53
#